data_bc258e2bd3ba4df4534d05a42524e30b
#
_entry.id   bc258e2bd3ba4df4534d05a42524e30b
#
_cell.length_a   1.000
_cell.length_b   1.000
_cell.length_c   1.000
_cell.angle_alpha   90.00
_cell.angle_beta   90.00
_cell.angle_gamma   90.00
#
_symmetry.space_group_name_H-M   'P 1'
#
loop_
_entity.id
_entity.type
_entity.pdbx_description
1 polymer ?
#
loop_
_entity_poly.entity_id
_entity_poly.type
_entity_poly.pdbx_seq_one_letter_code
_entity_poly.pdbx_strand_id
1 'polypeptide(L)'
;MYHGKDALLRRFGQSYTRSMRLYRFRYSPYARKVQMVLDLLGAKYQLIEQSYADRAELAALTGGYIQVPVLLTDEGRAIVESRTICEYLLEGPAGEKLVPAPLEGPIWAYGDFVDGPLEDVLFRIASPDIRDAWPTAAERALYVYIKERKFGAGCVDTWQRERPQLIQRAQAVLAPTLKTLAQRPFLFGDRPSLADAALYGNCVMLEEAKPELLSQVGAELVSYARRVEAAARR
;
A
#
# COMPACT_ATOMS: atom_id res chain seq x y z
N MET A 1 -43.24 -1.99 5.20
CA MET A 1 -43.13 -2.85 6.41
C MET A 1 -41.82 -3.59 6.35
N TYR A 2 -40.74 -3.03 6.94
CA TYR A 2 -39.43 -3.68 7.09
C TYR A 2 -38.91 -3.38 8.50
N HIS A 3 -39.46 -4.08 9.50
CA HIS A 3 -39.12 -3.95 10.92
C HIS A 3 -38.77 -5.29 11.53
N GLY A 4 -37.88 -6.07 10.89
CA GLY A 4 -37.60 -7.43 11.34
C GLY A 4 -36.13 -7.84 11.52
N LYS A 5 -35.14 -7.03 11.11
CA LYS A 5 -33.73 -7.41 11.17
C LYS A 5 -32.95 -6.84 12.39
N ASP A 6 -33.42 -5.79 13.02
CA ASP A 6 -32.73 -5.19 14.17
C ASP A 6 -32.98 -5.91 15.50
N ALA A 7 -33.98 -6.78 15.59
CA ALA A 7 -34.33 -7.49 16.81
C ALA A 7 -33.45 -8.72 17.09
N LEU A 8 -32.82 -9.32 16.09
CA LEU A 8 -31.97 -10.52 16.27
C LEU A 8 -30.55 -10.17 16.75
N LEU A 9 -30.07 -8.96 16.49
CA LEU A 9 -28.70 -8.52 16.86
C LEU A 9 -28.54 -8.09 18.31
N ARG A 10 -29.63 -7.92 19.06
CA ARG A 10 -29.62 -7.53 20.47
C ARG A 10 -29.46 -8.66 21.48
N ARG A 11 -29.40 -9.90 21.04
CA ARG A 11 -29.39 -11.09 21.94
C ARG A 11 -28.02 -11.57 22.39
N PHE A 12 -26.94 -11.06 21.82
CA PHE A 12 -25.57 -11.38 22.29
C PHE A 12 -24.91 -10.07 22.70
N GLY A 13 -24.90 -9.82 24.01
CA GLY A 13 -24.33 -8.63 24.65
C GLY A 13 -22.80 -8.51 24.52
N GLN A 14 -22.28 -8.54 23.29
CA GLN A 14 -20.94 -8.05 22.97
C GLN A 14 -21.12 -6.72 22.24
N SER A 15 -20.74 -5.65 22.93
CA SER A 15 -20.45 -4.36 22.29
C SER A 15 -19.30 -4.58 21.31
N TYR A 16 -19.61 -5.01 20.07
CA TYR A 16 -18.69 -4.88 18.96
C TYR A 16 -18.58 -3.39 18.66
N THR A 17 -17.61 -2.72 19.23
CA THR A 17 -17.11 -1.46 18.67
C THR A 17 -16.60 -1.84 17.28
N ARG A 18 -17.43 -1.59 16.25
CA ARG A 18 -17.02 -1.80 14.86
C ARG A 18 -15.85 -0.85 14.63
N SER A 19 -14.66 -1.41 14.41
CA SER A 19 -13.49 -0.66 13.99
C SER A 19 -13.25 -0.96 12.51
N MET A 20 -12.73 0.02 11.77
CA MET A 20 -12.31 -0.18 10.40
C MET A 20 -11.41 -1.42 10.26
N ARG A 21 -11.49 -2.11 9.15
CA ARG A 21 -10.60 -3.24 8.82
C ARG A 21 -9.93 -3.01 7.49
N LEU A 22 -8.59 -3.09 7.47
CA LEU A 22 -7.80 -2.99 6.24
C LEU A 22 -7.30 -4.38 5.83
N TYR A 23 -7.79 -4.87 4.70
CA TYR A 23 -7.35 -6.12 4.08
C TYR A 23 -6.15 -5.82 3.18
N ARG A 24 -5.06 -6.57 3.35
CA ARG A 24 -3.82 -6.34 2.61
C ARG A 24 -3.02 -7.61 2.32
N PHE A 25 -2.09 -7.53 1.39
CA PHE A 25 -0.87 -8.35 1.36
C PHE A 25 0.27 -7.56 2.01
N ARG A 26 1.14 -8.22 2.77
CA ARG A 26 2.27 -7.58 3.47
C ARG A 26 3.13 -6.72 2.55
N TYR A 27 3.41 -7.20 1.36
CA TYR A 27 4.25 -6.54 0.37
C TYR A 27 3.51 -5.53 -0.52
N SER A 28 2.19 -5.43 -0.47
CA SER A 28 1.45 -4.55 -1.38
C SER A 28 1.74 -3.07 -1.10
N PRO A 29 2.39 -2.33 -2.02
CA PRO A 29 2.71 -0.91 -1.81
C PRO A 29 1.45 -0.06 -1.67
N TYR A 30 0.40 -0.39 -2.42
CA TYR A 30 -0.90 0.28 -2.35
C TYR A 30 -1.60 0.09 -1.00
N ALA A 31 -1.52 -1.12 -0.43
CA ALA A 31 -2.09 -1.37 0.89
C ALA A 31 -1.25 -0.73 2.00
N ARG A 32 0.08 -0.71 1.84
CA ARG A 32 1.00 -0.02 2.76
C ARG A 32 0.82 1.50 2.72
N LYS A 33 0.54 2.08 1.55
CA LYS A 33 0.14 3.48 1.41
C LYS A 33 -1.11 3.78 2.24
N VAL A 34 -2.19 3.02 2.05
CA VAL A 34 -3.44 3.19 2.81
C VAL A 34 -3.20 3.02 4.30
N GLN A 35 -2.44 2.01 4.70
CA GLN A 35 -2.07 1.81 6.10
C GLN A 35 -1.36 3.03 6.67
N MET A 36 -0.36 3.57 5.96
CA MET A 36 0.39 4.75 6.43
C MET A 36 -0.51 5.99 6.51
N VAL A 37 -1.48 6.16 5.61
CA VAL A 37 -2.48 7.24 5.71
C VAL A 37 -3.30 7.08 6.99
N LEU A 38 -3.81 5.88 7.30
CA LEU A 38 -4.53 5.60 8.54
C LEU A 38 -3.67 5.91 9.79
N ASP A 39 -2.42 5.48 9.79
CA ASP A 39 -1.49 5.70 10.88
C ASP A 39 -1.19 7.20 11.10
N LEU A 40 -0.94 7.96 10.02
CA LEU A 40 -0.70 9.40 10.07
C LEU A 40 -1.94 10.21 10.51
N LEU A 41 -3.13 9.69 10.25
CA LEU A 41 -4.39 10.27 10.72
C LEU A 41 -4.72 9.87 12.17
N GLY A 42 -3.96 8.94 12.77
CA GLY A 42 -4.25 8.38 14.10
C GLY A 42 -5.53 7.55 14.15
N ALA A 43 -5.94 6.99 13.02
CA ALA A 43 -7.15 6.19 12.91
C ALA A 43 -7.01 4.84 13.61
N LYS A 44 -8.11 4.35 14.21
CA LYS A 44 -8.16 3.01 14.80
C LYS A 44 -8.70 2.00 13.78
N TYR A 45 -7.95 0.95 13.51
CA TYR A 45 -8.32 -0.08 12.56
C TYR A 45 -7.69 -1.42 12.92
N GLN A 46 -8.18 -2.49 12.30
CA GLN A 46 -7.59 -3.83 12.36
C GLN A 46 -6.95 -4.17 11.01
N LEU A 47 -5.75 -4.74 11.04
CA LEU A 47 -5.11 -5.29 9.84
C LEU A 47 -5.55 -6.74 9.64
N ILE A 48 -5.99 -7.06 8.43
CA ILE A 48 -6.32 -8.41 8.01
C ILE A 48 -5.34 -8.81 6.90
N GLU A 49 -4.44 -9.73 7.23
CA GLU A 49 -3.54 -10.31 6.23
C GLU A 49 -4.33 -11.28 5.34
N GLN A 50 -4.42 -10.96 4.07
CA GLN A 50 -5.16 -11.75 3.11
C GLN A 50 -4.33 -12.92 2.59
N SER A 51 -4.92 -14.11 2.48
CA SER A 51 -4.31 -15.22 1.76
C SER A 51 -4.19 -14.88 0.26
N TYR A 52 -3.09 -15.30 -0.35
CA TYR A 52 -2.92 -15.12 -1.80
C TYR A 52 -3.83 -16.04 -2.60
N ALA A 53 -4.08 -17.25 -2.10
CA ALA A 53 -4.88 -18.27 -2.76
C ALA A 53 -6.37 -18.21 -2.41
N ASP A 54 -6.72 -17.92 -1.14
CA ASP A 54 -8.10 -17.81 -0.70
C ASP A 54 -8.53 -16.35 -0.57
N ARG A 55 -9.46 -15.95 -1.41
CA ARG A 55 -10.02 -14.59 -1.46
C ARG A 55 -11.54 -14.58 -1.37
N ALA A 56 -12.12 -15.67 -0.86
CA ALA A 56 -13.58 -15.80 -0.78
C ALA A 56 -14.20 -14.71 0.10
N GLU A 57 -13.55 -14.35 1.22
CA GLU A 57 -14.00 -13.27 2.09
C GLU A 57 -14.01 -11.91 1.36
N LEU A 58 -12.92 -11.58 0.64
CA LEU A 58 -12.87 -10.34 -0.14
C LEU A 58 -13.97 -10.30 -1.20
N ALA A 59 -14.15 -11.40 -1.94
CA ALA A 59 -15.20 -11.48 -2.97
C ALA A 59 -16.59 -11.28 -2.37
N ALA A 60 -16.87 -11.87 -1.21
CA ALA A 60 -18.15 -11.74 -0.53
C ALA A 60 -18.39 -10.31 -0.03
N LEU A 61 -17.36 -9.64 0.53
CA LEU A 61 -17.44 -8.28 1.06
C LEU A 61 -17.64 -7.22 -0.02
N THR A 62 -17.08 -7.46 -1.21
CA THR A 62 -16.94 -6.43 -2.27
C THR A 62 -17.85 -6.67 -3.47
N GLY A 63 -18.58 -7.77 -3.49
CA GLY A 63 -19.37 -8.17 -4.66
C GLY A 63 -18.53 -8.70 -5.82
N GLY A 64 -17.36 -9.30 -5.53
CA GLY A 64 -16.52 -9.98 -6.52
C GLY A 64 -15.13 -9.38 -6.75
N TYR A 65 -14.82 -8.21 -6.18
CA TYR A 65 -13.46 -7.67 -6.23
C TYR A 65 -12.53 -8.44 -5.27
N ILE A 66 -11.38 -8.89 -5.77
CA ILE A 66 -10.48 -9.81 -5.06
C ILE A 66 -9.06 -9.28 -4.88
N GLN A 67 -8.83 -8.00 -5.15
CA GLN A 67 -7.51 -7.37 -4.96
C GLN A 67 -7.46 -6.62 -3.63
N VAL A 68 -6.27 -6.22 -3.24
CA VAL A 68 -6.00 -5.40 -2.05
C VAL A 68 -5.36 -4.07 -2.47
N PRO A 69 -5.56 -3.01 -1.68
CA PRO A 69 -6.28 -2.94 -0.41
C PRO A 69 -7.81 -2.95 -0.55
N VAL A 70 -8.47 -3.45 0.50
CA VAL A 70 -9.89 -3.20 0.75
C VAL A 70 -10.03 -2.61 2.15
N LEU A 71 -10.71 -1.47 2.28
CA LEU A 71 -11.08 -0.90 3.57
C LEU A 71 -12.56 -1.21 3.86
N LEU A 72 -12.82 -1.93 4.93
CA LEU A 72 -14.15 -2.07 5.46
C LEU A 72 -14.34 -1.02 6.57
N THR A 73 -15.27 -0.10 6.38
CA THR A 73 -15.56 0.97 7.35
C THR A 73 -16.30 0.42 8.58
N ASP A 74 -16.39 1.22 9.64
CA ASP A 74 -17.14 0.87 10.84
C ASP A 74 -18.65 0.76 10.60
N GLU A 75 -19.18 1.44 9.56
CA GLU A 75 -20.57 1.28 9.10
C GLU A 75 -20.79 -0.01 8.29
N GLY A 76 -19.70 -0.72 7.92
CA GLY A 76 -19.78 -1.95 7.13
C GLY A 76 -19.74 -1.74 5.62
N ARG A 77 -19.34 -0.56 5.14
CA ARG A 77 -19.11 -0.28 3.72
C ARG A 77 -17.73 -0.78 3.31
N ALA A 78 -17.64 -1.60 2.27
CA ALA A 78 -16.37 -1.97 1.65
C ALA A 78 -15.98 -0.92 0.60
N ILE A 79 -14.76 -0.37 0.73
CA ILE A 79 -14.17 0.56 -0.23
C ILE A 79 -12.97 -0.14 -0.85
N VAL A 80 -12.92 -0.14 -2.17
CA VAL A 80 -11.86 -0.76 -2.99
C VAL A 80 -11.04 0.32 -3.70
N GLU A 81 -9.89 -0.03 -4.25
CA GLU A 81 -8.92 0.85 -4.89
C GLU A 81 -8.25 1.82 -3.92
N SER A 82 -6.92 1.76 -3.85
CA SER A 82 -6.14 2.54 -2.89
C SER A 82 -6.35 4.06 -3.03
N ARG A 83 -6.59 4.55 -4.26
CA ARG A 83 -6.90 5.95 -4.53
C ARG A 83 -8.22 6.35 -3.87
N THR A 84 -9.29 5.61 -4.15
CA THR A 84 -10.63 5.86 -3.59
C THR A 84 -10.66 5.74 -2.07
N ILE A 85 -9.90 4.78 -1.52
CA ILE A 85 -9.76 4.65 -0.06
C ILE A 85 -9.06 5.89 0.52
N CYS A 86 -7.97 6.37 -0.09
CA CYS A 86 -7.29 7.58 0.36
C CYS A 86 -8.20 8.82 0.24
N GLU A 87 -8.94 8.98 -0.86
CA GLU A 87 -9.90 10.06 -1.03
C GLU A 87 -10.93 10.05 0.12
N TYR A 88 -11.54 8.90 0.43
CA TYR A 88 -12.45 8.74 1.55
C TYR A 88 -11.82 9.11 2.91
N LEU A 89 -10.60 8.63 3.18
CA LEU A 89 -9.91 8.88 4.45
C LEU A 89 -9.48 10.34 4.62
N LEU A 90 -9.28 11.05 3.52
CA LEU A 90 -8.82 12.44 3.50
C LEU A 90 -9.96 13.45 3.39
N GLU A 91 -11.22 13.00 3.40
CA GLU A 91 -12.36 13.89 3.49
C GLU A 91 -12.35 14.69 4.79
N GLY A 92 -12.60 16.01 4.68
CA GLY A 92 -12.70 16.91 5.82
C GLY A 92 -11.37 17.39 6.41
N PRO A 93 -11.40 18.06 7.58
CA PRO A 93 -10.25 18.80 8.13
C PRO A 93 -9.03 17.93 8.50
N ALA A 94 -9.25 16.66 8.80
CA ALA A 94 -8.14 15.74 9.11
C ALA A 94 -7.26 15.48 7.89
N GLY A 95 -7.85 15.46 6.70
CA GLY A 95 -7.14 15.24 5.42
C GLY A 95 -6.24 16.41 5.04
N GLU A 96 -6.57 17.64 5.43
CA GLU A 96 -5.75 18.81 5.16
C GLU A 96 -4.32 18.71 5.72
N LYS A 97 -4.11 17.88 6.74
CA LYS A 97 -2.77 17.62 7.30
C LYS A 97 -1.86 16.89 6.30
N LEU A 98 -2.43 16.01 5.48
CA LEU A 98 -1.70 15.19 4.51
C LEU A 98 -1.80 15.72 3.09
N VAL A 99 -2.86 16.50 2.79
CA VAL A 99 -3.11 17.14 1.49
C VAL A 99 -3.56 18.58 1.71
N PRO A 100 -2.64 19.50 2.08
CA PRO A 100 -2.97 20.92 2.20
C PRO A 100 -3.47 21.49 0.87
N ALA A 101 -4.54 22.31 0.90
CA ALA A 101 -5.18 22.85 -0.30
C ALA A 101 -4.22 23.49 -1.32
N PRO A 102 -3.19 24.29 -0.92
CA PRO A 102 -2.24 24.84 -1.89
C PRO A 102 -1.34 23.82 -2.60
N LEU A 103 -1.22 22.60 -2.04
CA LEU A 103 -0.36 21.53 -2.54
C LEU A 103 -1.14 20.30 -3.04
N GLU A 104 -2.47 20.37 -3.07
CA GLU A 104 -3.33 19.24 -3.43
C GLU A 104 -2.94 18.65 -4.80
N GLY A 105 -2.91 19.47 -5.84
CA GLY A 105 -2.55 19.02 -7.19
C GLY A 105 -1.17 18.37 -7.26
N PRO A 106 -0.10 19.04 -6.80
CA PRO A 106 1.25 18.46 -6.76
C PRO A 106 1.36 17.16 -5.95
N ILE A 107 0.71 17.07 -4.78
CA ILE A 107 0.75 15.87 -3.93
C ILE A 107 0.08 14.68 -4.63
N TRP A 108 -1.10 14.87 -5.22
CA TRP A 108 -1.78 13.82 -5.97
C TRP A 108 -1.02 13.42 -7.23
N ALA A 109 -0.49 14.38 -8.00
CA ALA A 109 0.30 14.09 -9.19
C ALA A 109 1.57 13.30 -8.87
N TYR A 110 2.25 13.63 -7.75
CA TYR A 110 3.39 12.86 -7.31
C TYR A 110 2.97 11.47 -6.79
N GLY A 111 1.84 11.36 -6.12
CA GLY A 111 1.25 10.07 -5.73
C GLY A 111 0.98 9.18 -6.94
N ASP A 112 0.42 9.72 -8.01
CA ASP A 112 0.18 9.00 -9.27
C ASP A 112 1.48 8.57 -9.96
N PHE A 113 2.53 9.41 -9.90
CA PHE A 113 3.87 9.02 -10.36
C PHE A 113 4.43 7.84 -9.56
N VAL A 114 4.26 7.85 -8.25
CA VAL A 114 4.72 6.76 -7.36
C VAL A 114 3.93 5.49 -7.60
N ASP A 115 2.61 5.58 -7.71
CA ASP A 115 1.70 4.44 -7.89
C ASP A 115 1.74 3.83 -9.31
N GLY A 116 2.36 4.51 -10.25
CA GLY A 116 2.47 4.07 -11.65
C GLY A 116 3.91 3.87 -12.09
N PRO A 117 4.57 4.88 -12.70
CA PRO A 117 5.90 4.70 -13.29
C PRO A 117 6.98 4.23 -12.32
N LEU A 118 6.94 4.69 -11.06
CA LEU A 118 7.91 4.26 -10.05
C LEU A 118 7.61 2.85 -9.54
N GLU A 119 6.36 2.57 -9.20
CA GLU A 119 5.92 1.24 -8.74
C GLU A 119 6.26 0.16 -9.77
N ASP A 120 6.05 0.40 -11.07
CA ASP A 120 6.32 -0.60 -12.11
C ASP A 120 7.76 -1.10 -12.08
N VAL A 121 8.74 -0.21 -11.91
CA VAL A 121 10.15 -0.63 -11.83
C VAL A 121 10.50 -1.25 -10.48
N LEU A 122 10.00 -0.70 -9.36
CA LEU A 122 10.28 -1.22 -8.02
C LEU A 122 9.63 -2.59 -7.80
N PHE A 123 8.40 -2.76 -8.30
CA PHE A 123 7.70 -4.04 -8.25
C PHE A 123 8.45 -5.15 -9.00
N ARG A 124 9.02 -4.85 -10.18
CA ARG A 124 9.83 -5.82 -10.93
C ARG A 124 11.09 -6.22 -10.17
N ILE A 125 11.71 -5.29 -9.46
CA ILE A 125 12.87 -5.57 -8.60
C ILE A 125 12.48 -6.52 -7.46
N ALA A 126 11.35 -6.26 -6.79
CA ALA A 126 10.89 -7.00 -5.62
C ALA A 126 10.24 -8.36 -5.97
N SER A 127 9.59 -8.45 -7.13
CA SER A 127 8.69 -9.56 -7.50
C SER A 127 9.28 -10.96 -7.38
N PRO A 128 10.55 -11.23 -7.74
CA PRO A 128 11.15 -12.57 -7.57
C PRO A 128 11.22 -13.01 -6.10
N ASP A 129 11.60 -12.10 -5.19
CA ASP A 129 11.70 -12.43 -3.76
C ASP A 129 10.31 -12.49 -3.12
N ILE A 130 9.34 -11.68 -3.57
CA ILE A 130 7.93 -11.80 -3.17
C ILE A 130 7.38 -13.17 -3.54
N ARG A 131 7.65 -13.67 -4.77
CA ARG A 131 7.29 -15.03 -5.17
C ARG A 131 7.81 -16.05 -4.18
N ASP A 132 9.08 -15.96 -3.85
CA ASP A 132 9.79 -16.95 -3.03
C ASP A 132 9.35 -16.89 -1.54
N ALA A 133 8.85 -15.73 -1.10
CA ALA A 133 8.32 -15.53 0.25
C ALA A 133 6.94 -16.17 0.50
N TRP A 134 6.20 -16.56 -0.56
CA TRP A 134 4.93 -17.25 -0.37
C TRP A 134 5.16 -18.67 0.20
N PRO A 135 4.42 -19.04 1.27
CA PRO A 135 4.74 -20.24 2.04
C PRO A 135 4.52 -21.54 1.26
N THR A 136 3.48 -21.60 0.42
CA THR A 136 3.12 -22.83 -0.30
C THR A 136 3.56 -22.80 -1.76
N ALA A 137 3.84 -23.99 -2.31
CA ALA A 137 4.12 -24.12 -3.74
C ALA A 137 2.94 -23.66 -4.61
N ALA A 138 1.70 -23.88 -4.16
CA ALA A 138 0.50 -23.46 -4.85
C ALA A 138 0.40 -21.91 -4.92
N GLU A 139 0.70 -21.20 -3.83
CA GLU A 139 0.70 -19.73 -3.82
C GLU A 139 1.81 -19.15 -4.71
N ARG A 140 3.00 -19.75 -4.68
CA ARG A 140 4.10 -19.37 -5.59
C ARG A 140 3.71 -19.55 -7.06
N ALA A 141 3.14 -20.70 -7.40
CA ALA A 141 2.68 -20.99 -8.77
C ALA A 141 1.55 -20.03 -9.20
N LEU A 142 0.59 -19.78 -8.32
CA LEU A 142 -0.50 -18.83 -8.58
C LEU A 142 0.05 -17.40 -8.77
N TYR A 143 1.04 -17.00 -7.95
CA TYR A 143 1.69 -15.70 -8.10
C TYR A 143 2.32 -15.56 -9.49
N VAL A 144 3.14 -16.52 -9.91
CA VAL A 144 3.76 -16.54 -11.25
C VAL A 144 2.69 -16.50 -12.34
N TYR A 145 1.70 -17.37 -12.27
CA TYR A 145 0.61 -17.42 -13.24
C TYR A 145 -0.08 -16.06 -13.42
N ILE A 146 -0.42 -15.38 -12.33
CA ILE A 146 -1.06 -14.04 -12.38
C ILE A 146 -0.11 -13.01 -13.03
N LYS A 147 1.19 -13.05 -12.71
CA LYS A 147 2.16 -12.12 -13.29
C LYS A 147 2.38 -12.37 -14.78
N GLU A 148 2.49 -13.61 -15.18
CA GLU A 148 2.66 -13.98 -16.59
C GLU A 148 1.44 -13.62 -17.44
N ARG A 149 0.24 -13.71 -16.88
CA ARG A 149 -1.00 -13.23 -17.53
C ARG A 149 -0.96 -11.73 -17.83
N LYS A 150 -0.31 -10.94 -16.98
CA LYS A 150 -0.25 -9.47 -17.10
C LYS A 150 0.98 -9.00 -17.89
N PHE A 151 2.13 -9.66 -17.72
CA PHE A 151 3.43 -9.16 -18.16
C PHE A 151 4.15 -10.09 -19.16
N GLY A 152 3.56 -11.23 -19.51
CA GLY A 152 4.14 -12.22 -20.42
C GLY A 152 4.84 -13.38 -19.70
N ALA A 153 4.92 -14.50 -20.41
CA ALA A 153 5.51 -15.75 -19.90
C ALA A 153 6.97 -15.55 -19.46
N GLY A 154 7.35 -16.13 -18.32
CA GLY A 154 8.71 -16.07 -17.75
C GLY A 154 9.11 -14.69 -17.22
N CYS A 155 8.16 -13.75 -17.06
CA CYS A 155 8.47 -12.37 -16.66
C CYS A 155 9.18 -12.29 -15.31
N VAL A 156 8.80 -13.11 -14.33
CA VAL A 156 9.39 -13.06 -12.97
C VAL A 156 10.88 -13.49 -13.01
N ASP A 157 11.19 -14.54 -13.76
CA ASP A 157 12.57 -15.02 -13.91
C ASP A 157 13.40 -14.05 -14.76
N THR A 158 12.79 -13.39 -15.74
CA THR A 158 13.42 -12.32 -16.51
C THR A 158 13.78 -11.15 -15.61
N TRP A 159 12.87 -10.68 -14.75
CA TRP A 159 13.15 -9.62 -13.79
C TRP A 159 14.26 -9.97 -12.80
N GLN A 160 14.35 -11.26 -12.41
CA GLN A 160 15.44 -11.72 -11.57
C GLN A 160 16.81 -11.58 -12.25
N ARG A 161 16.91 -11.95 -13.52
CA ARG A 161 18.14 -11.83 -14.32
C ARG A 161 18.51 -10.36 -14.60
N GLU A 162 17.52 -9.52 -14.84
CA GLU A 162 17.67 -8.10 -15.19
C GLU A 162 17.69 -7.17 -13.97
N ARG A 163 17.66 -7.72 -12.75
CA ARG A 163 17.60 -6.92 -11.52
C ARG A 163 18.66 -5.81 -11.43
N PRO A 164 19.94 -6.01 -11.80
CA PRO A 164 20.92 -4.92 -11.76
C PRO A 164 20.53 -3.73 -12.65
N GLN A 165 20.01 -3.99 -13.86
CA GLN A 165 19.55 -2.95 -14.79
C GLN A 165 18.26 -2.27 -14.27
N LEU A 166 17.35 -3.03 -13.67
CA LEU A 166 16.15 -2.48 -13.03
C LEU A 166 16.50 -1.57 -11.85
N ILE A 167 17.50 -1.93 -11.03
CA ILE A 167 17.99 -1.07 -9.94
C ILE A 167 18.59 0.22 -10.49
N GLN A 168 19.42 0.17 -11.52
CA GLN A 168 19.96 1.37 -12.17
C GLN A 168 18.86 2.28 -12.73
N ARG A 169 17.82 1.68 -13.34
CA ARG A 169 16.65 2.41 -13.82
C ARG A 169 15.88 3.06 -12.65
N ALA A 170 15.65 2.34 -11.56
CA ALA A 170 14.98 2.88 -10.37
C ALA A 170 15.78 4.05 -9.76
N GLN A 171 17.10 3.93 -9.67
CA GLN A 171 17.98 5.00 -9.20
C GLN A 171 17.87 6.26 -10.07
N ALA A 172 17.85 6.10 -11.39
CA ALA A 172 17.69 7.22 -12.32
C ALA A 172 16.32 7.90 -12.17
N VAL A 173 15.24 7.12 -12.04
CA VAL A 173 13.87 7.63 -11.83
C VAL A 173 13.74 8.33 -10.49
N LEU A 174 14.40 7.83 -9.43
CA LEU A 174 14.38 8.39 -8.08
C LEU A 174 15.32 9.58 -7.87
N ALA A 175 16.27 9.85 -8.77
CA ALA A 175 17.27 10.89 -8.57
C ALA A 175 16.69 12.28 -8.20
N PRO A 176 15.60 12.79 -8.85
CA PRO A 176 14.96 14.05 -8.42
C PRO A 176 14.35 13.97 -7.03
N THR A 177 13.74 12.83 -6.68
CA THR A 177 13.18 12.57 -5.36
C THR A 177 14.25 12.60 -4.26
N LEU A 178 15.35 11.88 -4.48
CA LEU A 178 16.48 11.83 -3.53
C LEU A 178 17.11 13.21 -3.36
N LYS A 179 17.23 14.00 -4.44
CA LYS A 179 17.69 15.39 -4.36
C LYS A 179 16.76 16.25 -3.48
N THR A 180 15.46 16.04 -3.54
CA THR A 180 14.48 16.74 -2.69
C THR A 180 14.64 16.30 -1.24
N LEU A 181 14.74 15.00 -0.97
CA LEU A 181 14.87 14.44 0.37
C LEU A 181 16.23 14.75 1.06
N ALA A 182 17.25 15.09 0.28
CA ALA A 182 18.51 15.62 0.83
C ALA A 182 18.36 17.03 1.43
N GLN A 183 17.33 17.78 1.04
CA GLN A 183 17.10 19.16 1.48
C GLN A 183 15.94 19.30 2.47
N ARG A 184 15.06 18.29 2.55
CA ARG A 184 13.81 18.32 3.33
C ARG A 184 13.56 16.97 3.99
N PRO A 185 12.91 16.96 5.15
CA PRO A 185 12.58 15.70 5.82
C PRO A 185 11.53 14.88 5.06
N PHE A 186 10.61 15.53 4.34
CA PHE A 186 9.53 14.91 3.56
C PHE A 186 9.39 15.57 2.18
N LEU A 187 8.66 14.92 1.28
CA LEU A 187 8.56 15.33 -0.12
C LEU A 187 8.06 16.75 -0.33
N PHE A 188 7.09 17.20 0.46
CA PHE A 188 6.45 18.51 0.32
C PHE A 188 6.69 19.45 1.51
N GLY A 189 7.69 19.20 2.36
CA GLY A 189 8.06 20.12 3.45
C GLY A 189 8.48 19.40 4.74
N ASP A 190 8.03 19.95 5.88
CA ASP A 190 8.46 19.51 7.21
C ASP A 190 7.53 18.45 7.83
N ARG A 191 6.42 18.14 7.17
CA ARG A 191 5.44 17.14 7.59
C ARG A 191 5.18 16.14 6.46
N PRO A 192 4.90 14.87 6.79
CA PRO A 192 4.55 13.89 5.77
C PRO A 192 3.21 14.25 5.10
N SER A 193 3.13 13.93 3.83
CA SER A 193 1.95 14.07 2.98
C SER A 193 1.46 12.70 2.49
N LEU A 194 0.35 12.67 1.76
CA LEU A 194 -0.11 11.49 1.03
C LEU A 194 0.97 10.93 0.08
N ALA A 195 1.74 11.81 -0.56
CA ALA A 195 2.84 11.41 -1.45
C ALA A 195 3.94 10.65 -0.68
N ASP A 196 4.21 11.05 0.57
CA ASP A 196 5.14 10.33 1.44
C ASP A 196 4.59 8.96 1.84
N ALA A 197 3.29 8.85 2.08
CA ALA A 197 2.65 7.55 2.34
C ALA A 197 2.74 6.61 1.12
N ALA A 198 2.61 7.14 -0.10
CA ALA A 198 2.75 6.38 -1.33
C ALA A 198 4.20 5.88 -1.54
N LEU A 199 5.19 6.76 -1.40
CA LEU A 199 6.61 6.39 -1.51
C LEU A 199 7.02 5.39 -0.40
N TYR A 200 6.56 5.61 0.83
CA TYR A 200 6.77 4.70 1.95
C TYR A 200 6.23 3.28 1.65
N GLY A 201 5.05 3.17 1.06
CA GLY A 201 4.48 1.87 0.66
C GLY A 201 5.41 1.08 -0.26
N ASN A 202 6.06 1.75 -1.19
CA ASN A 202 7.06 1.16 -2.09
C ASN A 202 8.37 0.81 -1.37
N CYS A 203 8.82 1.63 -0.42
CA CYS A 203 9.98 1.30 0.42
C CYS A 203 9.73 0.00 1.20
N VAL A 204 8.56 -0.13 1.82
CA VAL A 204 8.18 -1.34 2.57
C VAL A 204 8.06 -2.56 1.65
N MET A 205 7.55 -2.41 0.44
CA MET A 205 7.50 -3.52 -0.54
C MET A 205 8.91 -4.10 -0.80
N LEU A 206 9.90 -3.23 -0.99
CA LEU A 206 11.29 -3.67 -1.21
C LEU A 206 11.86 -4.35 0.04
N GLU A 207 11.66 -3.80 1.24
CA GLU A 207 12.15 -4.38 2.50
C GLU A 207 11.48 -5.72 2.82
N GLU A 208 10.17 -5.86 2.58
CA GLU A 208 9.43 -7.12 2.78
C GLU A 208 9.83 -8.19 1.77
N ALA A 209 10.21 -7.81 0.55
CA ALA A 209 10.73 -8.73 -0.45
C ALA A 209 12.12 -9.24 -0.02
N LYS A 210 13.04 -8.32 0.24
CA LYS A 210 14.38 -8.62 0.71
C LYS A 210 15.00 -7.38 1.36
N PRO A 211 15.48 -7.47 2.63
CA PRO A 211 15.87 -6.30 3.43
C PRO A 211 16.89 -5.37 2.74
N GLU A 212 17.81 -5.91 1.95
CA GLU A 212 18.85 -5.12 1.28
C GLU A 212 18.40 -4.40 0.00
N LEU A 213 17.22 -4.75 -0.58
CA LEU A 213 16.78 -4.14 -1.84
C LEU A 213 16.53 -2.64 -1.71
N LEU A 214 15.95 -2.19 -0.59
CA LEU A 214 15.71 -0.76 -0.39
C LEU A 214 17.02 0.04 -0.40
N SER A 215 18.05 -0.43 0.30
CA SER A 215 19.36 0.24 0.33
C SER A 215 20.09 0.18 -1.01
N GLN A 216 19.91 -0.88 -1.80
CA GLN A 216 20.46 -0.98 -3.16
C GLN A 216 19.81 0.00 -4.14
N VAL A 217 18.51 0.27 -3.98
CA VAL A 217 17.78 1.25 -4.80
C VAL A 217 18.15 2.68 -4.38
N GLY A 218 18.28 2.95 -3.08
CA GLY A 218 18.71 4.24 -2.55
C GLY A 218 18.93 4.16 -1.04
N ALA A 219 20.17 4.32 -0.60
CA ALA A 219 20.53 4.22 0.83
C ALA A 219 19.77 5.26 1.69
N GLU A 220 19.50 6.43 1.13
CA GLU A 220 18.75 7.52 1.78
C GLU A 220 17.30 7.14 2.06
N LEU A 221 16.71 6.26 1.24
CA LEU A 221 15.33 5.81 1.41
C LEU A 221 15.13 5.02 2.71
N VAL A 222 16.17 4.36 3.21
CA VAL A 222 16.11 3.64 4.50
C VAL A 222 15.83 4.62 5.64
N SER A 223 16.62 5.69 5.75
CA SER A 223 16.42 6.71 6.78
C SER A 223 15.13 7.50 6.58
N TYR A 224 14.75 7.73 5.34
CA TYR A 224 13.48 8.37 4.99
C TYR A 224 12.28 7.53 5.45
N ALA A 225 12.25 6.23 5.13
CA ALA A 225 11.16 5.35 5.56
C ALA A 225 10.99 5.36 7.09
N ARG A 226 12.11 5.33 7.84
CA ARG A 226 12.06 5.43 9.31
C ARG A 226 11.54 6.78 9.82
N ARG A 227 11.81 7.90 9.10
CA ARG A 227 11.22 9.20 9.45
C ARG A 227 9.71 9.22 9.25
N VAL A 228 9.20 8.62 8.16
CA VAL A 228 7.76 8.52 7.90
C VAL A 228 7.09 7.69 9.00
N GLU A 229 7.65 6.53 9.35
CA GLU A 229 7.15 5.70 10.46
C GLU A 229 7.13 6.45 11.80
N ALA A 230 8.19 7.18 12.10
CA ALA A 230 8.28 7.95 13.34
C ALA A 230 7.25 9.09 13.41
N ALA A 231 6.86 9.66 12.27
CA ALA A 231 5.82 10.69 12.21
C ALA A 231 4.43 10.13 12.49
N ALA A 232 4.16 8.88 12.10
CA ALA A 232 2.88 8.20 12.34
C ALA A 232 2.67 7.76 13.81
N ARG A 233 3.74 7.70 14.61
CA ARG A 233 3.67 7.30 16.03
C ARG A 233 3.47 8.48 17.00
N ARG A 234 3.41 9.71 16.48
CA ARG A 234 3.22 10.95 17.27
C ARG A 234 1.75 11.37 17.29
#